data_e02ca9e506e9f790e64eb41e9af8042f
#
_entry.id   e02ca9e506e9f790e64eb41e9af8042f
#
_cell.length_a   1.000
_cell.length_b   1.000
_cell.length_c   1.000
_cell.angle_alpha   90.00
_cell.angle_beta   90.00
_cell.angle_gamma   90.00
#
_symmetry.space_group_name_H-M   'P 1'
#
loop_
_entity.id
_entity.type
_entity.pdbx_description
1 polymer ?
#
loop_
_entity_poly.entity_id
_entity_poly.type
_entity_poly.pdbx_seq_one_letter_code
_entity_poly.pdbx_strand_id
1 'polypeptide(L)'
;MSRIANTVTELVGNTPLVRINRLNEGKAEIIAKVESFNPGGSVKDRIALAMIEDAEKRGVLKPGALIVEPTSGNTGIGLAMVAAVKGYKLILTMPETMSVERRKLLQAYGAELVLTDGAAGMKGAIAKADEIHRRTPGSFIPQQFENPANPACRRAATAEEIWRDAGGRVDALIAGVGTGGSLTGIGEVLKERNPAVKVIAVEPDASPVLSGGRPGPHRIQGIGAGFVPKVLDSAIIDEIVPVSAADAGRVAREAARREGLLIGISSGAALSVALKKSRLPEYEGKRIVVILPDSGERYLSTWLFSEQA
;
A
#
# COMPACT_ATOMS: atom_id res chain seq x y z
N MET A 1 22.01 -8.75 -22.35
CA MET A 1 22.33 -7.70 -21.38
C MET A 1 22.39 -8.34 -19.99
N SER A 2 23.38 -8.00 -19.16
CA SER A 2 23.48 -8.47 -17.77
C SER A 2 22.22 -8.04 -17.00
N ARG A 3 21.66 -8.92 -16.15
CA ARG A 3 20.55 -8.64 -15.26
C ARG A 3 20.98 -8.40 -13.81
N ILE A 4 22.25 -8.08 -13.59
CA ILE A 4 22.78 -7.79 -12.27
C ILE A 4 22.38 -6.36 -11.92
N ALA A 5 21.55 -6.21 -10.85
CA ALA A 5 21.22 -4.91 -10.28
C ALA A 5 22.41 -4.40 -9.44
N ASN A 6 22.70 -3.10 -9.49
CA ASN A 6 23.75 -2.51 -8.69
C ASN A 6 23.32 -2.35 -7.22
N THR A 7 22.05 -2.11 -6.99
CA THR A 7 21.45 -1.97 -5.67
C THR A 7 20.08 -2.65 -5.61
N VAL A 8 19.63 -3.00 -4.42
CA VAL A 8 18.30 -3.59 -4.22
C VAL A 8 17.17 -2.64 -4.61
N THR A 9 17.39 -1.33 -4.60
CA THR A 9 16.37 -0.35 -5.01
C THR A 9 16.04 -0.40 -6.51
N GLU A 10 16.96 -0.89 -7.35
CA GLU A 10 16.70 -1.13 -8.78
C GLU A 10 15.72 -2.29 -9.05
N LEU A 11 15.46 -3.10 -8.03
CA LEU A 11 14.50 -4.21 -8.09
C LEU A 11 13.08 -3.77 -7.69
N VAL A 12 12.88 -2.52 -7.28
CA VAL A 12 11.55 -2.00 -6.94
C VAL A 12 10.71 -1.88 -8.21
N GLY A 13 9.52 -2.46 -8.18
CA GLY A 13 8.62 -2.46 -9.32
C GLY A 13 8.68 -3.76 -10.15
N ASN A 14 8.15 -3.71 -11.36
CA ASN A 14 7.98 -4.87 -12.24
C ASN A 14 7.39 -6.10 -11.53
N THR A 15 6.46 -5.86 -10.61
CA THR A 15 5.78 -6.92 -9.86
C THR A 15 4.83 -7.70 -10.77
N PRO A 16 4.63 -9.01 -10.55
CA PRO A 16 3.86 -9.84 -11.46
C PRO A 16 2.35 -9.57 -11.40
N LEU A 17 1.68 -9.88 -12.51
CA LEU A 17 0.24 -10.11 -12.58
C LEU A 17 -0.04 -11.62 -12.47
N VAL A 18 -0.98 -11.99 -11.61
CA VAL A 18 -1.40 -13.38 -11.38
C VAL A 18 -2.90 -13.51 -11.56
N ARG A 19 -3.35 -14.48 -12.34
CA ARG A 19 -4.77 -14.77 -12.51
C ARG A 19 -5.32 -15.49 -11.27
N ILE A 20 -6.47 -15.05 -10.80
CA ILE A 20 -7.23 -15.72 -9.74
C ILE A 20 -8.18 -16.71 -10.40
N ASN A 21 -7.99 -18.00 -10.13
CA ASN A 21 -8.70 -19.09 -10.81
C ASN A 21 -9.68 -19.82 -9.91
N ARG A 22 -9.17 -20.43 -8.83
CA ARG A 22 -9.95 -21.35 -7.99
C ARG A 22 -10.90 -20.63 -7.03
N LEU A 23 -10.62 -19.38 -6.70
CA LEU A 23 -11.51 -18.54 -5.90
C LEU A 23 -12.56 -17.84 -6.76
N ASN A 24 -12.24 -17.59 -8.01
CA ASN A 24 -13.13 -16.87 -8.92
C ASN A 24 -14.21 -17.81 -9.48
N GLU A 25 -15.41 -17.67 -8.95
CA GLU A 25 -16.61 -18.39 -9.41
C GLU A 25 -17.47 -17.50 -10.33
N GLY A 26 -17.03 -16.26 -10.60
CA GLY A 26 -17.70 -15.32 -11.49
C GLY A 26 -17.28 -15.47 -12.94
N LYS A 27 -17.86 -14.63 -13.79
CA LYS A 27 -17.62 -14.64 -15.24
C LYS A 27 -16.63 -13.57 -15.70
N ALA A 28 -16.19 -12.68 -14.82
CA ALA A 28 -15.10 -11.76 -15.11
C ALA A 28 -13.74 -12.45 -14.88
N GLU A 29 -12.73 -12.01 -15.61
CA GLU A 29 -11.35 -12.39 -15.35
C GLU A 29 -10.78 -11.52 -14.23
N ILE A 30 -10.26 -12.12 -13.16
CA ILE A 30 -9.60 -11.37 -12.07
C ILE A 30 -8.10 -11.56 -12.17
N ILE A 31 -7.37 -10.44 -12.27
CA ILE A 31 -5.91 -10.40 -12.32
C ILE A 31 -5.39 -9.63 -11.10
N ALA A 32 -4.57 -10.29 -10.30
CA ALA A 32 -3.95 -9.71 -9.10
C ALA A 32 -2.59 -9.10 -9.42
N LYS A 33 -2.38 -7.82 -9.11
CA LYS A 33 -1.06 -7.17 -9.09
C LYS A 33 -0.43 -7.44 -7.74
N VAL A 34 0.58 -8.32 -7.70
CA VAL A 34 1.14 -8.86 -6.46
C VAL A 34 2.34 -8.01 -6.01
N GLU A 35 2.07 -6.98 -5.22
CA GLU A 35 3.06 -5.98 -4.78
C GLU A 35 4.01 -6.49 -3.67
N SER A 36 3.76 -7.67 -3.11
CA SER A 36 4.70 -8.33 -2.19
C SER A 36 5.99 -8.80 -2.87
N PHE A 37 6.05 -8.80 -4.20
CA PHE A 37 7.27 -9.11 -4.96
C PHE A 37 8.26 -7.93 -5.02
N ASN A 38 7.91 -6.76 -4.52
CA ASN A 38 8.92 -5.74 -4.27
C ASN A 38 9.94 -6.21 -3.22
N PRO A 39 11.20 -5.77 -3.26
CA PRO A 39 12.27 -6.29 -2.39
C PRO A 39 12.02 -6.11 -0.89
N GLY A 40 11.38 -5.03 -0.47
CA GLY A 40 10.91 -4.83 0.91
C GLY A 40 9.55 -5.48 1.20
N GLY A 41 8.98 -6.22 0.24
CA GLY A 41 7.79 -7.04 0.38
C GLY A 41 6.46 -6.30 0.36
N SER A 42 6.40 -5.07 -0.17
CA SER A 42 5.12 -4.36 -0.26
C SER A 42 5.05 -3.28 -1.33
N VAL A 43 3.83 -2.86 -1.60
CA VAL A 43 3.49 -1.70 -2.42
C VAL A 43 4.18 -0.41 -1.98
N LYS A 44 4.62 -0.30 -0.73
CA LYS A 44 5.22 0.91 -0.17
C LYS A 44 6.69 1.12 -0.54
N ASP A 45 7.36 0.10 -1.03
CA ASP A 45 8.73 0.24 -1.51
C ASP A 45 8.83 1.28 -2.63
N ARG A 46 7.82 1.31 -3.49
CA ARG A 46 7.74 2.26 -4.60
C ARG A 46 7.67 3.71 -4.11
N ILE A 47 6.79 4.01 -3.15
CA ILE A 47 6.67 5.37 -2.65
C ILE A 47 7.84 5.77 -1.77
N ALA A 48 8.42 4.84 -1.02
CA ALA A 48 9.60 5.10 -0.22
C ALA A 48 10.77 5.55 -1.11
N LEU A 49 11.03 4.81 -2.20
CA LEU A 49 12.06 5.18 -3.17
C LEU A 49 11.73 6.52 -3.84
N ALA A 50 10.51 6.67 -4.37
CA ALA A 50 10.11 7.85 -5.12
C ALA A 50 10.15 9.15 -4.29
N MET A 51 9.69 9.11 -3.04
CA MET A 51 9.69 10.29 -2.17
C MET A 51 11.12 10.73 -1.79
N ILE A 52 12.03 9.76 -1.59
CA ILE A 52 13.44 10.05 -1.31
C ILE A 52 14.11 10.62 -2.57
N GLU A 53 13.96 9.98 -3.72
CA GLU A 53 14.57 10.43 -4.98
C GLU A 53 14.04 11.80 -5.46
N ASP A 54 12.75 12.07 -5.28
CA ASP A 54 12.18 13.38 -5.55
C ASP A 54 12.77 14.45 -4.63
N ALA A 55 12.93 14.16 -3.35
CA ALA A 55 13.55 15.08 -2.39
C ALA A 55 15.03 15.34 -2.68
N GLU A 56 15.79 14.32 -3.10
CA GLU A 56 17.16 14.45 -3.58
C GLU A 56 17.24 15.35 -4.82
N LYS A 57 16.39 15.05 -5.84
CA LYS A 57 16.33 15.82 -7.10
C LYS A 57 15.99 17.29 -6.88
N ARG A 58 15.10 17.58 -5.92
CA ARG A 58 14.76 18.97 -5.55
C ARG A 58 15.79 19.63 -4.63
N GLY A 59 16.83 18.92 -4.20
CA GLY A 59 17.85 19.42 -3.28
C GLY A 59 17.36 19.64 -1.84
N VAL A 60 16.17 19.13 -1.50
CA VAL A 60 15.59 19.18 -0.15
C VAL A 60 16.26 18.18 0.78
N LEU A 61 16.56 16.99 0.27
CA LEU A 61 17.29 15.94 0.99
C LEU A 61 18.74 15.89 0.53
N LYS A 62 19.67 16.19 1.43
CA LYS A 62 21.12 16.18 1.17
C LYS A 62 21.74 14.86 1.63
N PRO A 63 22.86 14.41 1.03
CA PRO A 63 23.57 13.22 1.48
C PRO A 63 23.84 13.24 2.99
N GLY A 64 23.58 12.13 3.67
CA GLY A 64 23.76 12.00 5.11
C GLY A 64 22.72 12.69 5.99
N ALA A 65 21.71 13.34 5.42
CA ALA A 65 20.63 13.97 6.18
C ALA A 65 19.80 12.92 6.96
N LEU A 66 19.06 13.41 7.96
CA LEU A 66 18.12 12.61 8.73
C LEU A 66 16.75 12.58 8.06
N ILE A 67 16.21 11.39 7.86
CA ILE A 67 14.81 11.18 7.48
C ILE A 67 14.02 10.83 8.73
N VAL A 68 12.86 11.44 8.91
CA VAL A 68 11.94 11.17 10.03
C VAL A 68 10.56 10.89 9.46
N GLU A 69 9.91 9.79 9.87
CA GLU A 69 8.53 9.49 9.41
C GLU A 69 7.71 8.86 10.55
N PRO A 70 6.49 9.36 10.78
CA PRO A 70 5.58 8.75 11.75
C PRO A 70 4.88 7.55 11.11
N THR A 71 5.48 6.37 11.23
CA THR A 71 4.91 5.14 10.66
C THR A 71 5.45 3.90 11.33
N SER A 72 4.61 2.89 11.46
CA SER A 72 4.97 1.55 11.94
C SER A 72 4.69 0.48 10.88
N GLY A 73 4.20 0.88 9.72
CA GLY A 73 3.75 -0.04 8.68
C GLY A 73 4.78 -0.23 7.55
N ASN A 74 4.26 -0.68 6.42
CA ASN A 74 5.05 -0.98 5.22
C ASN A 74 5.86 0.22 4.70
N THR A 75 5.38 1.45 4.91
CA THR A 75 6.12 2.66 4.53
C THR A 75 7.43 2.76 5.30
N GLY A 76 7.41 2.49 6.61
CA GLY A 76 8.63 2.46 7.41
C GLY A 76 9.64 1.42 6.93
N ILE A 77 9.17 0.24 6.52
CA ILE A 77 10.02 -0.82 5.96
C ILE A 77 10.66 -0.36 4.65
N GLY A 78 9.85 0.18 3.73
CA GLY A 78 10.37 0.70 2.47
C GLY A 78 11.37 1.85 2.66
N LEU A 79 11.08 2.80 3.56
CA LEU A 79 11.99 3.89 3.90
C LEU A 79 13.29 3.37 4.53
N ALA A 80 13.20 2.38 5.42
CA ALA A 80 14.38 1.79 6.06
C ALA A 80 15.29 1.08 5.04
N MET A 81 14.70 0.30 4.12
CA MET A 81 15.44 -0.33 3.01
C MET A 81 16.15 0.73 2.12
N VAL A 82 15.43 1.76 1.70
CA VAL A 82 16.00 2.80 0.83
C VAL A 82 17.05 3.63 1.56
N ALA A 83 16.81 3.98 2.83
CA ALA A 83 17.77 4.70 3.66
C ALA A 83 19.07 3.92 3.85
N ALA A 84 18.98 2.60 4.09
CA ALA A 84 20.15 1.73 4.20
C ALA A 84 20.98 1.72 2.92
N VAL A 85 20.35 1.63 1.75
CA VAL A 85 21.03 1.63 0.45
C VAL A 85 21.69 2.99 0.14
N LYS A 86 20.99 4.08 0.44
CA LYS A 86 21.44 5.44 0.10
C LYS A 86 22.30 6.11 1.19
N GLY A 87 22.50 5.45 2.34
CA GLY A 87 23.32 5.95 3.45
C GLY A 87 22.67 7.07 4.26
N TYR A 88 21.34 7.13 4.31
CA TYR A 88 20.61 8.08 5.15
C TYR A 88 20.40 7.54 6.56
N LYS A 89 20.40 8.44 7.53
CA LYS A 89 19.89 8.16 8.87
C LYS A 89 18.36 8.18 8.84
N LEU A 90 17.71 7.25 9.54
CA LEU A 90 16.27 7.16 9.59
C LEU A 90 15.79 7.02 11.03
N ILE A 91 14.89 7.90 11.43
CA ILE A 91 14.11 7.79 12.67
C ILE A 91 12.66 7.52 12.31
N LEU A 92 12.08 6.47 12.88
CA LEU A 92 10.67 6.15 12.77
C LEU A 92 9.99 6.34 14.12
N THR A 93 8.97 7.17 14.16
CA THR A 93 8.17 7.35 15.37
C THR A 93 6.90 6.51 15.29
N MET A 94 6.56 5.81 16.37
CA MET A 94 5.41 4.92 16.42
C MET A 94 4.94 4.67 17.84
N PRO A 95 3.64 4.34 18.05
CA PRO A 95 3.15 3.93 19.37
C PRO A 95 3.85 2.68 19.87
N GLU A 96 4.10 2.60 21.16
CA GLU A 96 4.72 1.43 21.81
C GLU A 96 3.89 0.13 21.72
N THR A 97 2.62 0.26 21.35
CA THR A 97 1.70 -0.87 21.11
C THR A 97 2.00 -1.65 19.81
N MET A 98 2.95 -1.15 19.00
CA MET A 98 3.34 -1.85 17.76
C MET A 98 4.08 -3.15 18.05
N SER A 99 3.84 -4.19 17.23
CA SER A 99 4.39 -5.53 17.46
C SER A 99 5.92 -5.55 17.49
N VAL A 100 6.46 -6.45 18.30
CA VAL A 100 7.91 -6.62 18.49
C VAL A 100 8.57 -7.02 17.17
N GLU A 101 7.91 -7.86 16.36
CA GLU A 101 8.41 -8.32 15.07
C GLU A 101 8.62 -7.16 14.11
N ARG A 102 7.66 -6.22 14.04
CA ARG A 102 7.79 -5.01 13.22
C ARG A 102 8.94 -4.13 13.66
N ARG A 103 9.07 -3.92 14.98
CA ARG A 103 10.18 -3.15 15.53
C ARG A 103 11.54 -3.78 15.18
N LYS A 104 11.68 -5.10 15.36
CA LYS A 104 12.90 -5.84 15.02
C LYS A 104 13.23 -5.75 13.53
N LEU A 105 12.23 -5.85 12.65
CA LEU A 105 12.44 -5.74 11.20
C LEU A 105 12.99 -4.36 10.81
N LEU A 106 12.42 -3.28 11.36
CA LEU A 106 12.88 -1.92 11.11
C LEU A 106 14.29 -1.67 11.63
N GLN A 107 14.59 -2.17 12.85
CA GLN A 107 15.93 -2.09 13.44
C GLN A 107 16.96 -2.91 12.65
N ALA A 108 16.57 -4.05 12.06
CA ALA A 108 17.45 -4.84 11.22
C ALA A 108 17.92 -4.11 9.97
N TYR A 109 17.10 -3.18 9.44
CA TYR A 109 17.50 -2.24 8.37
C TYR A 109 18.31 -1.04 8.88
N GLY A 110 18.54 -0.91 10.19
CA GLY A 110 19.30 0.20 10.78
C GLY A 110 18.47 1.43 11.15
N ALA A 111 17.14 1.35 11.12
CA ALA A 111 16.29 2.47 11.55
C ALA A 111 16.33 2.61 13.08
N GLU A 112 16.43 3.86 13.55
CA GLU A 112 16.19 4.23 14.94
C GLU A 112 14.71 4.34 15.21
N LEU A 113 14.23 3.75 16.30
CA LEU A 113 12.82 3.77 16.68
C LEU A 113 12.61 4.66 17.89
N VAL A 114 11.70 5.62 17.76
CA VAL A 114 11.23 6.45 18.86
C VAL A 114 9.79 6.04 19.19
N LEU A 115 9.63 5.33 20.31
CA LEU A 115 8.32 4.88 20.78
C LEU A 115 7.61 6.01 21.51
N THR A 116 6.32 6.16 21.24
CA THR A 116 5.44 7.12 21.88
C THR A 116 4.38 6.41 22.71
N ASP A 117 3.74 7.14 23.63
CA ASP A 117 2.66 6.60 24.46
C ASP A 117 1.58 5.95 23.59
N GLY A 118 1.25 4.70 23.92
CA GLY A 118 0.22 3.92 23.23
C GLY A 118 -1.15 4.58 23.23
N ALA A 119 -1.51 5.27 24.31
CA ALA A 119 -2.78 5.99 24.43
C ALA A 119 -2.90 7.18 23.46
N ALA A 120 -1.76 7.81 23.10
CA ALA A 120 -1.73 8.90 22.13
C ALA A 120 -1.83 8.40 20.66
N GLY A 121 -1.66 7.10 20.43
CA GLY A 121 -1.75 6.48 19.10
C GLY A 121 -0.89 7.17 18.04
N MET A 122 -1.34 7.16 16.79
CA MET A 122 -0.61 7.81 15.68
C MET A 122 -0.49 9.34 15.83
N LYS A 123 -1.41 9.99 16.53
CA LYS A 123 -1.30 11.45 16.79
C LYS A 123 -0.05 11.76 17.60
N GLY A 124 0.25 10.95 18.63
CA GLY A 124 1.48 11.07 19.41
C GLY A 124 2.74 10.84 18.57
N ALA A 125 2.71 9.85 17.71
CA ALA A 125 3.83 9.55 16.80
C ALA A 125 4.09 10.72 15.81
N ILE A 126 3.05 11.30 15.23
CA ILE A 126 3.14 12.47 14.33
C ILE A 126 3.74 13.67 15.09
N ALA A 127 3.20 14.00 16.26
CA ALA A 127 3.72 15.11 17.06
C ALA A 127 5.20 14.92 17.41
N LYS A 128 5.62 13.69 17.68
CA LYS A 128 7.02 13.38 17.98
C LYS A 128 7.94 13.48 16.76
N ALA A 129 7.46 13.05 15.59
CA ALA A 129 8.19 13.24 14.33
C ALA A 129 8.40 14.73 14.03
N ASP A 130 7.37 15.54 14.19
CA ASP A 130 7.44 17.00 14.00
C ASP A 130 8.39 17.67 15.02
N GLU A 131 8.41 17.21 16.27
CA GLU A 131 9.34 17.69 17.30
C GLU A 131 10.79 17.42 16.87
N ILE A 132 11.08 16.17 16.45
CA ILE A 132 12.43 15.78 16.02
C ILE A 132 12.85 16.59 14.79
N HIS A 133 11.97 16.74 13.82
CA HIS A 133 12.23 17.51 12.60
C HIS A 133 12.57 18.97 12.91
N ARG A 134 11.78 19.64 13.75
CA ARG A 134 12.04 21.03 14.15
C ARG A 134 13.37 21.21 14.89
N ARG A 135 13.81 20.21 15.65
CA ARG A 135 15.08 20.22 16.39
C ARG A 135 16.29 19.83 15.53
N THR A 136 16.07 19.30 14.33
CA THR A 136 17.12 18.80 13.46
C THR A 136 17.09 19.54 12.11
N PRO A 137 17.76 20.70 11.99
CA PRO A 137 17.83 21.44 10.74
C PRO A 137 18.37 20.56 9.60
N GLY A 138 17.72 20.60 8.45
CA GLY A 138 18.07 19.80 7.28
C GLY A 138 17.54 18.35 7.30
N SER A 139 16.77 17.95 8.33
CA SER A 139 16.04 16.70 8.29
C SER A 139 14.86 16.78 7.32
N PHE A 140 14.34 15.63 6.90
CA PHE A 140 13.27 15.50 5.92
C PHE A 140 12.15 14.59 6.45
N ILE A 141 10.88 15.01 6.29
CA ILE A 141 9.70 14.18 6.53
C ILE A 141 9.05 13.89 5.18
N PRO A 142 9.00 12.63 4.73
CA PRO A 142 8.40 12.23 3.45
C PRO A 142 6.92 12.58 3.28
N GLN A 143 6.11 12.51 4.35
CA GLN A 143 4.67 12.86 4.36
C GLN A 143 3.84 12.11 3.31
N GLN A 144 3.79 10.79 3.42
CA GLN A 144 3.18 9.91 2.42
C GLN A 144 1.74 10.26 2.01
N PHE A 145 0.96 10.93 2.88
CA PHE A 145 -0.44 11.30 2.61
C PHE A 145 -0.60 12.60 1.82
N GLU A 146 0.47 13.38 1.67
CA GLU A 146 0.47 14.69 1.03
C GLU A 146 1.49 14.80 -0.11
N ASN A 147 2.50 13.93 -0.14
CA ASN A 147 3.60 14.01 -1.08
C ASN A 147 3.18 13.59 -2.50
N PRO A 148 3.27 14.51 -3.50
CA PRO A 148 2.86 14.22 -4.87
C PRO A 148 3.71 13.13 -5.56
N ALA A 149 4.91 12.84 -5.08
CA ALA A 149 5.73 11.74 -5.58
C ALA A 149 5.06 10.37 -5.39
N ASN A 150 4.12 10.25 -4.42
CA ASN A 150 3.39 9.03 -4.17
C ASN A 150 2.49 8.63 -5.37
N PRO A 151 1.48 9.40 -5.82
CA PRO A 151 0.74 9.04 -7.03
C PRO A 151 1.59 9.11 -8.29
N ALA A 152 2.56 10.02 -8.39
CA ALA A 152 3.42 10.17 -9.56
C ALA A 152 4.21 8.89 -9.89
N CYS A 153 4.80 8.21 -8.92
CA CYS A 153 5.51 6.96 -9.18
C CYS A 153 4.58 5.82 -9.63
N ARG A 154 3.31 5.84 -9.21
CA ARG A 154 2.31 4.86 -9.67
C ARG A 154 1.92 5.10 -11.11
N ARG A 155 1.79 6.36 -11.47
CA ARG A 155 1.53 6.81 -12.84
C ARG A 155 2.67 6.37 -13.77
N ALA A 156 3.91 6.65 -13.37
CA ALA A 156 5.09 6.39 -14.19
C ALA A 156 5.47 4.90 -14.30
N ALA A 157 5.15 4.08 -13.30
CA ALA A 157 5.59 2.68 -13.26
C ALA A 157 4.43 1.69 -13.13
N THR A 158 3.68 1.69 -12.02
CA THR A 158 2.70 0.63 -11.74
C THR A 158 1.59 0.56 -12.78
N ALA A 159 1.10 1.70 -13.24
CA ALA A 159 0.07 1.76 -14.28
C ALA A 159 0.59 1.22 -15.61
N GLU A 160 1.83 1.58 -15.97
CA GLU A 160 2.48 1.11 -17.19
C GLU A 160 2.73 -0.40 -17.16
N GLU A 161 3.18 -0.92 -16.03
CA GLU A 161 3.35 -2.35 -15.82
C GLU A 161 2.01 -3.09 -15.99
N ILE A 162 0.94 -2.62 -15.35
CA ILE A 162 -0.38 -3.22 -15.45
C ILE A 162 -0.87 -3.21 -16.90
N TRP A 163 -0.78 -2.08 -17.57
CA TRP A 163 -1.25 -1.94 -18.95
C TRP A 163 -0.50 -2.86 -19.92
N ARG A 164 0.82 -2.87 -19.83
CA ARG A 164 1.70 -3.73 -20.63
C ARG A 164 1.39 -5.21 -20.39
N ASP A 165 1.38 -5.63 -19.11
CA ASP A 165 1.29 -7.03 -18.74
C ASP A 165 -0.15 -7.58 -18.89
N ALA A 166 -1.15 -6.70 -18.86
CA ALA A 166 -2.54 -7.02 -19.19
C ALA A 166 -2.85 -6.97 -20.70
N GLY A 167 -1.82 -6.75 -21.57
CA GLY A 167 -2.01 -6.66 -23.01
C GLY A 167 -2.91 -5.51 -23.46
N GLY A 168 -2.87 -4.38 -22.74
CA GLY A 168 -3.67 -3.20 -23.06
C GLY A 168 -5.17 -3.33 -22.73
N ARG A 169 -5.55 -4.33 -21.94
CA ARG A 169 -6.96 -4.57 -21.59
C ARG A 169 -7.17 -4.57 -20.08
N VAL A 170 -7.83 -3.54 -19.59
CA VAL A 170 -8.31 -3.40 -18.21
C VAL A 170 -9.70 -2.79 -18.26
N ASP A 171 -10.68 -3.41 -17.64
CA ASP A 171 -12.06 -2.93 -17.58
C ASP A 171 -12.41 -2.34 -16.20
N ALA A 172 -11.73 -2.83 -15.14
CA ALA A 172 -11.86 -2.28 -13.80
C ALA A 172 -10.54 -2.37 -13.02
N LEU A 173 -10.30 -1.36 -12.17
CA LEU A 173 -9.24 -1.33 -11.17
C LEU A 173 -9.86 -1.34 -9.78
N ILE A 174 -9.42 -2.26 -8.92
CA ILE A 174 -9.85 -2.33 -7.53
C ILE A 174 -8.64 -2.20 -6.61
N ALA A 175 -8.68 -1.25 -5.69
CA ALA A 175 -7.62 -1.07 -4.70
C ALA A 175 -8.14 -0.55 -3.37
N GLY A 176 -7.54 -1.02 -2.27
CA GLY A 176 -7.76 -0.47 -0.95
C GLY A 176 -7.13 0.92 -0.80
N VAL A 177 -7.83 1.84 -0.15
CA VAL A 177 -7.38 3.21 0.04
C VAL A 177 -6.75 3.40 1.41
N GLY A 178 -5.40 3.44 1.45
CA GLY A 178 -4.63 3.91 2.60
C GLY A 178 -4.24 5.38 2.39
N THR A 179 -3.17 5.64 1.64
CA THR A 179 -2.82 7.00 1.20
C THR A 179 -3.59 7.47 -0.03
N GLY A 180 -4.19 6.55 -0.78
CA GLY A 180 -4.86 6.86 -2.04
C GLY A 180 -3.96 6.88 -3.27
N GLY A 181 -2.64 7.02 -3.11
CA GLY A 181 -1.72 7.21 -4.23
C GLY A 181 -1.71 6.09 -5.27
N SER A 182 -1.94 4.83 -4.88
CA SER A 182 -2.04 3.72 -5.85
C SER A 182 -3.29 3.84 -6.70
N LEU A 183 -4.46 4.07 -6.06
CA LEU A 183 -5.72 4.22 -6.78
C LEU A 183 -5.67 5.41 -7.73
N THR A 184 -5.18 6.57 -7.24
CA THR A 184 -5.02 7.79 -8.01
C THR A 184 -4.10 7.57 -9.22
N GLY A 185 -2.82 7.29 -8.98
CA GLY A 185 -1.85 7.26 -10.07
C GLY A 185 -2.10 6.16 -11.10
N ILE A 186 -2.61 5.00 -10.69
CA ILE A 186 -2.97 3.92 -11.62
C ILE A 186 -4.28 4.27 -12.34
N GLY A 187 -5.30 4.72 -11.59
CA GLY A 187 -6.63 5.00 -12.12
C GLY A 187 -6.62 6.10 -13.18
N GLU A 188 -5.86 7.18 -12.95
CA GLU A 188 -5.71 8.27 -13.92
C GLU A 188 -5.16 7.77 -15.25
N VAL A 189 -4.03 7.05 -15.26
CA VAL A 189 -3.43 6.53 -16.50
C VAL A 189 -4.33 5.52 -17.19
N LEU A 190 -5.01 4.64 -16.43
CA LEU A 190 -5.92 3.68 -17.05
C LEU A 190 -7.14 4.38 -17.68
N LYS A 191 -7.70 5.42 -17.05
CA LYS A 191 -8.79 6.23 -17.63
C LYS A 191 -8.34 7.08 -18.80
N GLU A 192 -7.12 7.61 -18.81
CA GLU A 192 -6.53 8.29 -19.98
C GLU A 192 -6.50 7.36 -21.21
N ARG A 193 -6.14 6.08 -21.00
CA ARG A 193 -6.06 5.07 -22.08
C ARG A 193 -7.41 4.48 -22.46
N ASN A 194 -8.29 4.30 -21.51
CA ASN A 194 -9.63 3.79 -21.69
C ASN A 194 -10.58 4.47 -20.68
N PRO A 195 -11.32 5.53 -21.09
CA PRO A 195 -12.26 6.24 -20.22
C PRO A 195 -13.37 5.39 -19.62
N ALA A 196 -13.63 4.20 -20.18
CA ALA A 196 -14.64 3.26 -19.68
C ALA A 196 -14.16 2.43 -18.49
N VAL A 197 -12.87 2.49 -18.13
CA VAL A 197 -12.33 1.77 -16.96
C VAL A 197 -13.05 2.23 -15.69
N LYS A 198 -13.53 1.27 -14.92
CA LYS A 198 -14.13 1.52 -13.60
C LYS A 198 -13.06 1.51 -12.52
N VAL A 199 -12.94 2.60 -11.79
CA VAL A 199 -12.02 2.72 -10.64
C VAL A 199 -12.80 2.55 -9.35
N ILE A 200 -12.53 1.48 -8.62
CA ILE A 200 -13.28 1.05 -7.44
C ILE A 200 -12.37 1.15 -6.21
N ALA A 201 -12.73 2.05 -5.30
CA ALA A 201 -12.06 2.24 -4.02
C ALA A 201 -12.61 1.26 -2.98
N VAL A 202 -11.72 0.69 -2.16
CA VAL A 202 -12.10 -0.18 -1.05
C VAL A 202 -11.71 0.48 0.26
N GLU A 203 -12.65 0.54 1.21
CA GLU A 203 -12.45 1.07 2.56
C GLU A 203 -13.01 0.13 3.63
N PRO A 204 -12.60 0.24 4.91
CA PRO A 204 -13.22 -0.52 6.00
C PRO A 204 -14.65 -0.05 6.27
N ASP A 205 -15.59 -0.99 6.44
CA ASP A 205 -16.98 -0.69 6.79
C ASP A 205 -17.13 0.00 8.16
N ALA A 206 -16.22 -0.32 9.11
CA ALA A 206 -16.17 0.33 10.43
C ALA A 206 -15.58 1.75 10.40
N SER A 207 -15.00 2.21 9.28
CA SER A 207 -14.44 3.55 9.09
C SER A 207 -14.67 4.05 7.66
N PRO A 208 -15.95 4.19 7.22
CA PRO A 208 -16.31 4.43 5.82
C PRO A 208 -16.23 5.94 5.47
N VAL A 209 -15.06 6.54 5.66
CA VAL A 209 -14.84 7.99 5.51
C VAL A 209 -15.00 8.45 4.06
N LEU A 210 -14.56 7.65 3.09
CA LEU A 210 -14.70 7.98 1.68
C LEU A 210 -16.16 7.95 1.23
N SER A 211 -16.99 7.09 1.83
CA SER A 211 -18.44 7.03 1.63
C SER A 211 -19.22 8.11 2.42
N GLY A 212 -18.53 9.06 3.07
CA GLY A 212 -19.15 10.12 3.87
C GLY A 212 -19.53 9.74 5.29
N GLY A 213 -19.11 8.55 5.76
CA GLY A 213 -19.29 8.10 7.14
C GLY A 213 -18.26 8.66 8.11
N ARG A 214 -18.37 8.27 9.38
CA ARG A 214 -17.46 8.71 10.44
C ARG A 214 -16.24 7.78 10.55
N PRO A 215 -15.05 8.31 10.87
CA PRO A 215 -13.91 7.47 11.20
C PRO A 215 -14.17 6.63 12.45
N GLY A 216 -13.73 5.38 12.43
CA GLY A 216 -13.86 4.45 13.53
C GLY A 216 -12.69 3.47 13.61
N PRO A 217 -12.52 2.80 14.77
CA PRO A 217 -11.50 1.77 14.90
C PRO A 217 -11.85 0.56 14.03
N HIS A 218 -10.87 0.02 13.33
CA HIS A 218 -11.03 -1.16 12.47
C HIS A 218 -9.77 -2.03 12.46
N ARG A 219 -9.92 -3.28 12.01
CA ARG A 219 -8.85 -4.31 12.02
C ARG A 219 -8.17 -4.50 10.65
N ILE A 220 -8.58 -3.78 9.59
CA ILE A 220 -8.00 -3.90 8.25
C ILE A 220 -6.78 -2.98 8.16
N GLN A 221 -5.61 -3.50 8.51
CA GLN A 221 -4.36 -2.72 8.49
C GLN A 221 -3.99 -2.31 7.05
N GLY A 222 -3.44 -1.10 6.91
CA GLY A 222 -2.91 -0.57 5.64
C GLY A 222 -3.89 0.28 4.81
N ILE A 223 -5.18 0.27 5.14
CA ILE A 223 -6.21 1.13 4.54
C ILE A 223 -7.04 1.81 5.63
N GLY A 224 -7.91 2.75 5.24
CA GLY A 224 -8.82 3.42 6.19
C GLY A 224 -8.09 4.35 7.16
N ALA A 225 -7.42 5.37 6.66
CA ALA A 225 -6.63 6.33 7.46
C ALA A 225 -7.46 7.17 8.45
N GLY A 226 -8.80 7.14 8.35
CA GLY A 226 -9.70 7.94 9.18
C GLY A 226 -9.92 9.38 8.68
N PHE A 227 -9.36 9.71 7.53
CA PHE A 227 -9.52 10.98 6.83
C PHE A 227 -9.34 10.77 5.32
N VAL A 228 -9.75 11.73 4.50
CA VAL A 228 -9.51 11.72 3.05
C VAL A 228 -8.09 12.24 2.79
N PRO A 229 -7.17 11.42 2.26
CA PRO A 229 -5.79 11.84 1.99
C PRO A 229 -5.69 12.91 0.91
N LYS A 230 -4.75 13.86 1.03
CA LYS A 230 -4.56 14.94 0.05
C LYS A 230 -4.11 14.43 -1.33
N VAL A 231 -3.39 13.30 -1.38
CA VAL A 231 -2.92 12.72 -2.64
C VAL A 231 -3.97 11.85 -3.33
N LEU A 232 -5.15 11.67 -2.72
CA LEU A 232 -6.26 10.96 -3.33
C LEU A 232 -7.03 11.90 -4.26
N ASP A 233 -7.05 11.60 -5.56
CA ASP A 233 -8.00 12.19 -6.47
C ASP A 233 -9.33 11.42 -6.41
N SER A 234 -10.30 12.00 -5.70
CA SER A 234 -11.64 11.38 -5.58
C SER A 234 -12.47 11.49 -6.86
N ALA A 235 -12.12 12.38 -7.79
CA ALA A 235 -12.87 12.56 -9.03
C ALA A 235 -12.74 11.38 -10.00
N ILE A 236 -11.66 10.59 -9.87
CA ILE A 236 -11.48 9.40 -10.71
C ILE A 236 -12.26 8.17 -10.21
N ILE A 237 -12.81 8.22 -9.00
CA ILE A 237 -13.46 7.07 -8.35
C ILE A 237 -14.88 6.92 -8.90
N ASP A 238 -15.17 5.77 -9.49
CA ASP A 238 -16.52 5.45 -9.96
C ASP A 238 -17.38 4.81 -8.86
N GLU A 239 -16.74 4.11 -7.92
CA GLU A 239 -17.44 3.41 -6.85
C GLU A 239 -16.57 3.27 -5.60
N ILE A 240 -17.19 3.38 -4.41
CA ILE A 240 -16.56 3.12 -3.12
C ILE A 240 -17.28 1.93 -2.48
N VAL A 241 -16.52 0.90 -2.09
CA VAL A 241 -17.07 -0.32 -1.52
C VAL A 241 -16.52 -0.53 -0.11
N PRO A 242 -17.35 -0.37 0.93
CA PRO A 242 -16.99 -0.75 2.29
C PRO A 242 -16.87 -2.27 2.45
N VAL A 243 -15.86 -2.73 3.19
CA VAL A 243 -15.58 -4.16 3.42
C VAL A 243 -15.37 -4.41 4.89
N SER A 244 -15.97 -5.50 5.40
CA SER A 244 -15.79 -5.95 6.78
C SER A 244 -14.42 -6.60 7.00
N ALA A 245 -13.90 -6.50 8.23
CA ALA A 245 -12.69 -7.22 8.61
C ALA A 245 -12.86 -8.75 8.46
N ALA A 246 -14.06 -9.26 8.72
CA ALA A 246 -14.39 -10.69 8.57
C ALA A 246 -14.23 -11.15 7.10
N ASP A 247 -14.81 -10.43 6.14
CA ASP A 247 -14.67 -10.73 4.72
C ASP A 247 -13.22 -10.63 4.26
N ALA A 248 -12.51 -9.56 4.66
CA ALA A 248 -11.10 -9.38 4.34
C ALA A 248 -10.24 -10.55 4.82
N GLY A 249 -10.43 -10.97 6.08
CA GLY A 249 -9.68 -12.08 6.66
C GLY A 249 -10.03 -13.43 6.04
N ARG A 250 -11.32 -13.70 5.83
CA ARG A 250 -11.78 -14.94 5.18
C ARG A 250 -11.16 -15.09 3.79
N VAL A 251 -11.24 -14.05 2.95
CA VAL A 251 -10.71 -14.09 1.58
C VAL A 251 -9.18 -14.19 1.57
N ALA A 252 -8.48 -13.50 2.48
CA ALA A 252 -7.03 -13.63 2.58
C ALA A 252 -6.59 -15.07 2.92
N ARG A 253 -7.28 -15.74 3.84
CA ARG A 253 -7.01 -17.15 4.17
C ARG A 253 -7.35 -18.10 3.02
N GLU A 254 -8.48 -17.87 2.36
CA GLU A 254 -8.88 -18.68 1.19
C GLU A 254 -7.90 -18.52 0.02
N ALA A 255 -7.36 -17.31 -0.20
CA ALA A 255 -6.34 -17.06 -1.22
C ALA A 255 -5.10 -17.92 -0.98
N ALA A 256 -4.64 -18.02 0.26
CA ALA A 256 -3.52 -18.90 0.60
C ALA A 256 -3.84 -20.38 0.33
N ARG A 257 -5.03 -20.84 0.71
CA ARG A 257 -5.43 -22.27 0.62
C ARG A 257 -5.79 -22.72 -0.79
N ARG A 258 -6.39 -21.83 -1.58
CA ARG A 258 -6.97 -22.19 -2.89
C ARG A 258 -6.15 -21.69 -4.06
N GLU A 259 -5.43 -20.57 -3.92
CA GLU A 259 -4.59 -19.98 -4.99
C GLU A 259 -3.08 -20.10 -4.70
N GLY A 260 -2.67 -20.49 -3.48
CA GLY A 260 -1.28 -20.47 -3.05
C GLY A 260 -0.73 -19.05 -2.83
N LEU A 261 -1.60 -18.05 -2.75
CA LEU A 261 -1.27 -16.65 -2.55
C LEU A 261 -1.44 -16.26 -1.09
N LEU A 262 -0.34 -16.22 -0.34
CA LEU A 262 -0.32 -15.75 1.05
C LEU A 262 -0.34 -14.22 1.06
N ILE A 263 -1.51 -13.63 1.21
CA ILE A 263 -1.75 -12.19 1.09
C ILE A 263 -2.14 -11.55 2.42
N GLY A 264 -1.86 -10.23 2.56
CA GLY A 264 -2.20 -9.47 3.76
C GLY A 264 -3.69 -9.11 3.85
N ILE A 265 -4.06 -8.47 4.98
CA ILE A 265 -5.47 -8.17 5.32
C ILE A 265 -6.11 -7.24 4.27
N SER A 266 -5.42 -6.15 3.91
CA SER A 266 -5.94 -5.19 2.91
C SER A 266 -5.99 -5.79 1.50
N SER A 267 -5.11 -6.75 1.19
CA SER A 267 -5.17 -7.55 -0.04
C SER A 267 -6.44 -8.40 -0.07
N GLY A 268 -6.77 -9.05 1.05
CA GLY A 268 -8.02 -9.81 1.20
C GLY A 268 -9.26 -8.93 1.06
N ALA A 269 -9.24 -7.70 1.59
CA ALA A 269 -10.31 -6.72 1.42
C ALA A 269 -10.53 -6.38 -0.05
N ALA A 270 -9.48 -6.01 -0.78
CA ALA A 270 -9.58 -5.68 -2.21
C ALA A 270 -10.02 -6.89 -3.05
N LEU A 271 -9.45 -8.07 -2.79
CA LEU A 271 -9.81 -9.30 -3.49
C LEU A 271 -11.27 -9.70 -3.22
N SER A 272 -11.80 -9.48 -2.00
CA SER A 272 -13.20 -9.77 -1.69
C SER A 272 -14.17 -8.97 -2.56
N VAL A 273 -13.84 -7.71 -2.86
CA VAL A 273 -14.61 -6.86 -3.77
C VAL A 273 -14.50 -7.37 -5.20
N ALA A 274 -13.30 -7.73 -5.66
CA ALA A 274 -13.10 -8.28 -7.00
C ALA A 274 -13.92 -9.56 -7.22
N LEU A 275 -13.94 -10.47 -6.24
CA LEU A 275 -14.75 -11.69 -6.28
C LEU A 275 -16.26 -11.41 -6.30
N LYS A 276 -16.74 -10.42 -5.54
CA LYS A 276 -18.14 -9.99 -5.58
C LYS A 276 -18.49 -9.41 -6.96
N LYS A 277 -17.64 -8.51 -7.49
CA LYS A 277 -17.87 -7.88 -8.80
C LYS A 277 -17.82 -8.85 -9.95
N SER A 278 -16.95 -9.87 -9.92
CA SER A 278 -16.83 -10.85 -11.00
C SER A 278 -18.11 -11.67 -11.25
N ARG A 279 -19.01 -11.73 -10.27
CA ARG A 279 -20.30 -12.44 -10.34
C ARG A 279 -21.44 -11.61 -10.91
N LEU A 280 -21.24 -10.28 -11.03
CA LEU A 280 -22.28 -9.37 -11.54
C LEU A 280 -22.36 -9.44 -13.07
N PRO A 281 -23.57 -9.41 -13.65
CA PRO A 281 -23.74 -9.49 -15.11
C PRO A 281 -22.98 -8.45 -15.91
N GLU A 282 -22.88 -7.21 -15.41
CA GLU A 282 -22.17 -6.12 -16.04
C GLU A 282 -20.65 -6.32 -16.14
N TYR A 283 -20.10 -7.29 -15.39
CA TYR A 283 -18.69 -7.66 -15.45
C TYR A 283 -18.42 -8.94 -16.25
N GLU A 284 -19.45 -9.59 -16.82
CA GLU A 284 -19.27 -10.78 -17.65
C GLU A 284 -18.31 -10.50 -18.81
N GLY A 285 -17.27 -11.34 -18.94
CA GLY A 285 -16.22 -11.19 -19.95
C GLY A 285 -15.27 -10.00 -19.73
N LYS A 286 -15.40 -9.22 -18.64
CA LYS A 286 -14.53 -8.09 -18.29
C LYS A 286 -13.27 -8.56 -17.58
N ARG A 287 -12.22 -7.72 -17.61
CA ARG A 287 -10.98 -7.93 -16.89
C ARG A 287 -10.88 -6.96 -15.72
N ILE A 288 -10.85 -7.51 -14.51
CA ILE A 288 -10.70 -6.77 -13.26
C ILE A 288 -9.26 -6.91 -12.76
N VAL A 289 -8.55 -5.79 -12.61
CA VAL A 289 -7.24 -5.76 -11.96
C VAL A 289 -7.43 -5.39 -10.50
N VAL A 290 -6.89 -6.19 -9.58
CA VAL A 290 -6.93 -5.95 -8.14
C VAL A 290 -5.52 -5.80 -7.60
N ILE A 291 -5.29 -4.77 -6.78
CA ILE A 291 -3.99 -4.54 -6.13
C ILE A 291 -3.91 -5.32 -4.84
N LEU A 292 -2.88 -6.17 -4.70
CA LEU A 292 -2.54 -6.91 -3.48
C LEU A 292 -1.29 -6.30 -2.85
N PRO A 293 -1.43 -5.43 -1.82
CA PRO A 293 -0.35 -4.57 -1.33
C PRO A 293 0.84 -5.30 -0.71
N ASP A 294 0.62 -6.40 0.00
CA ASP A 294 1.66 -7.10 0.76
C ASP A 294 1.34 -8.57 1.01
N SER A 295 2.29 -9.27 1.64
CA SER A 295 2.21 -10.68 2.01
C SER A 295 1.54 -10.88 3.38
N GLY A 296 0.91 -12.05 3.55
CA GLY A 296 0.32 -12.49 4.82
C GLY A 296 1.34 -12.79 5.92
N GLU A 297 2.61 -13.02 5.60
CA GLU A 297 3.68 -13.27 6.58
C GLU A 297 3.79 -12.19 7.65
N ARG A 298 3.46 -10.93 7.29
CA ARG A 298 3.45 -9.78 8.20
C ARG A 298 2.34 -9.81 9.25
N TYR A 299 1.43 -10.77 9.15
CA TYR A 299 0.20 -10.85 9.94
C TYR A 299 0.04 -12.19 10.66
N LEU A 300 1.08 -13.07 10.66
CA LEU A 300 1.01 -14.40 11.26
C LEU A 300 0.68 -14.37 12.75
N SER A 301 1.17 -13.37 13.49
CA SER A 301 0.88 -13.16 14.91
C SER A 301 -0.38 -12.31 15.17
N THR A 302 -1.18 -12.03 14.13
CA THR A 302 -2.40 -11.22 14.27
C THR A 302 -3.65 -12.09 14.15
N TRP A 303 -4.80 -11.48 14.41
CA TRP A 303 -6.13 -12.12 14.27
C TRP A 303 -6.34 -12.81 12.91
N LEU A 304 -5.61 -12.38 11.85
CA LEU A 304 -5.78 -12.95 10.51
C LEU A 304 -5.56 -14.47 10.51
N PHE A 305 -4.59 -14.97 11.29
CA PHE A 305 -4.23 -16.38 11.34
C PHE A 305 -4.39 -17.02 12.74
N SER A 306 -4.58 -16.23 13.80
CA SER A 306 -4.72 -16.73 15.16
C SER A 306 -6.16 -17.08 15.56
N GLU A 307 -7.17 -16.57 14.87
CA GLU A 307 -8.59 -16.86 15.15
C GLU A 307 -9.10 -18.16 14.49
N GLN A 308 -8.24 -19.15 14.28
CA GLN A 308 -8.60 -20.47 13.81
C GLN A 308 -8.43 -21.49 14.95
N ALA A 309 -9.33 -21.45 15.89
CA ALA A 309 -9.64 -22.57 16.76
C ALA A 309 -11.11 -22.97 16.52
#